data_f1a4f9dcd8b2be46734e0dab66153888
#
_entry.id   f1a4f9dcd8b2be46734e0dab66153888
#
_cell.length_a   1.000
_cell.length_b   1.000
_cell.length_c   1.000
_cell.angle_alpha   90.00
_cell.angle_beta   90.00
_cell.angle_gamma   90.00
#
_symmetry.space_group_name_H-M   'P 1'
#
loop_
_entity.id
_entity.type
_entity.pdbx_description
1 polymer ?
#
loop_
_entity_poly.entity_id
_entity_poly.type
_entity_poly.pdbx_seq_one_letter_code
_entity_poly.pdbx_strand_id
1 'polypeptide(L)'
;MNIVIEPTFFARRAMNHDCLDKLFSLFVYQDMQGQDQVKCLVEFGGVEMADVEHLVRLMTEEYDKKEPEYDSIICLYVQVLISKTIRWIEGKGKGEKLDLVMEDILRFVNSEYKEKISLADIAQKYFYNPSYFSRLIKNYFGKSFSDLVRDRRIERATELLVTTDLSMEEIATGVGYADCKQFYKVFKQTYNCTPSVYRSKNRPTNK
;
A
#
# COMPACT_ATOMS: atom_id res chain seq x y z
N MET A 1 -27.59 -1.55 -15.26
CA MET A 1 -26.74 -1.32 -16.43
C MET A 1 -25.31 -1.66 -16.00
N ASN A 2 -24.59 -2.46 -16.79
CA ASN A 2 -23.21 -2.86 -16.48
C ASN A 2 -22.29 -2.16 -17.47
N ILE A 3 -21.26 -1.49 -16.98
CA ILE A 3 -20.18 -0.91 -17.80
C ILE A 3 -18.97 -1.82 -17.62
N VAL A 4 -18.50 -2.42 -18.71
CA VAL A 4 -17.28 -3.23 -18.75
C VAL A 4 -16.18 -2.44 -19.44
N ILE A 5 -15.07 -2.23 -18.80
CA ILE A 5 -13.92 -1.52 -19.35
C ILE A 5 -12.78 -2.51 -19.44
N GLU A 6 -12.26 -2.74 -20.66
CA GLU A 6 -11.12 -3.64 -20.87
C GLU A 6 -9.82 -3.04 -20.30
N PRO A 7 -8.94 -3.86 -19.70
CA PRO A 7 -7.64 -3.39 -19.18
C PRO A 7 -6.78 -2.67 -20.22
N THR A 8 -6.89 -3.07 -21.48
CA THR A 8 -6.19 -2.46 -22.63
C THR A 8 -6.59 -1.01 -22.90
N PHE A 9 -7.79 -0.60 -22.48
CA PHE A 9 -8.25 0.78 -22.55
C PHE A 9 -7.34 1.72 -21.74
N PHE A 10 -6.95 1.29 -20.55
CA PHE A 10 -6.08 2.08 -19.68
C PHE A 10 -4.63 2.15 -20.20
N ALA A 11 -4.16 1.10 -20.86
CA ALA A 11 -2.79 1.05 -21.40
C ALA A 11 -2.58 1.92 -22.63
N ARG A 12 -3.62 2.15 -23.43
CA ARG A 12 -3.52 2.88 -24.70
C ARG A 12 -3.68 4.40 -24.60
N ARG A 13 -4.23 4.90 -23.52
CA ARG A 13 -4.51 6.33 -23.35
C ARG A 13 -3.99 6.79 -22.00
N ALA A 14 -3.17 7.84 -22.02
CA ALA A 14 -2.49 8.42 -20.88
C ALA A 14 -3.48 8.92 -19.81
N MET A 15 -4.07 8.00 -19.05
CA MET A 15 -4.70 8.35 -17.78
C MET A 15 -3.60 8.73 -16.79
N ASN A 16 -3.87 9.73 -15.97
CA ASN A 16 -2.98 10.08 -14.88
C ASN A 16 -2.73 8.83 -14.01
N HIS A 17 -1.47 8.41 -13.87
CA HIS A 17 -1.08 7.22 -13.12
C HIS A 17 -1.70 7.20 -11.72
N ASP A 18 -1.83 8.36 -11.07
CA ASP A 18 -2.45 8.47 -9.75
C ASP A 18 -3.92 8.05 -9.72
N CYS A 19 -4.66 8.29 -10.81
CA CYS A 19 -6.08 7.92 -10.92
C CYS A 19 -6.25 6.41 -11.13
N LEU A 20 -5.39 5.80 -11.96
CA LEU A 20 -5.36 4.36 -12.19
C LEU A 20 -4.95 3.60 -10.94
N ASP A 21 -3.89 4.04 -10.27
CA ASP A 21 -3.39 3.42 -9.04
C ASP A 21 -4.45 3.46 -7.93
N LYS A 22 -5.19 4.56 -7.80
CA LYS A 22 -6.31 4.67 -6.87
C LYS A 22 -7.46 3.72 -7.24
N LEU A 23 -7.78 3.61 -8.51
CA LEU A 23 -8.82 2.72 -9.01
C LEU A 23 -8.46 1.26 -8.73
N PHE A 24 -7.24 0.84 -9.10
CA PHE A 24 -6.75 -0.50 -8.80
C PHE A 24 -6.73 -0.78 -7.30
N SER A 25 -6.36 0.18 -6.47
CA SER A 25 -6.38 0.01 -5.01
C SER A 25 -7.77 -0.26 -4.45
N LEU A 26 -8.79 0.34 -5.05
CA LEU A 26 -10.18 0.13 -4.65
C LEU A 26 -10.72 -1.25 -5.07
N PHE A 27 -10.34 -1.74 -6.25
CA PHE A 27 -10.75 -3.06 -6.74
C PHE A 27 -10.17 -4.20 -5.90
N VAL A 28 -8.93 -4.06 -5.50
CA VAL A 28 -8.20 -5.11 -4.78
C VAL A 28 -8.66 -5.28 -3.34
N TYR A 29 -9.09 -4.21 -2.70
CA TYR A 29 -9.56 -4.29 -1.31
C TYR A 29 -10.79 -5.22 -1.13
N GLN A 30 -11.62 -5.38 -2.16
CA GLN A 30 -12.79 -6.27 -2.08
C GLN A 30 -12.42 -7.76 -2.21
N ASP A 31 -11.29 -8.09 -2.87
CA ASP A 31 -10.83 -9.48 -3.03
C ASP A 31 -10.31 -10.08 -1.71
N MET A 32 -9.83 -9.24 -0.79
CA MET A 32 -9.31 -9.67 0.52
C MET A 32 -10.39 -10.20 1.49
N GLN A 33 -11.66 -10.02 1.19
CA GLN A 33 -12.76 -10.52 2.02
C GLN A 33 -13.22 -11.95 1.65
N GLY A 34 -12.47 -12.67 0.83
CA GLY A 34 -12.65 -14.10 0.61
C GLY A 34 -13.81 -14.51 -0.31
N GLN A 35 -14.18 -13.65 -1.24
CA GLN A 35 -15.13 -14.00 -2.29
C GLN A 35 -14.40 -14.30 -3.60
N ASP A 36 -14.55 -15.52 -4.11
CA ASP A 36 -13.88 -16.09 -5.29
C ASP A 36 -14.14 -15.37 -6.65
N GLN A 37 -14.73 -14.21 -6.67
CA GLN A 37 -14.91 -13.38 -7.87
C GLN A 37 -14.73 -11.91 -7.53
N VAL A 38 -13.73 -11.28 -8.15
CA VAL A 38 -13.54 -9.83 -8.13
C VAL A 38 -14.74 -9.14 -8.79
N LYS A 39 -15.81 -8.94 -8.03
CA LYS A 39 -16.90 -8.05 -8.40
C LYS A 39 -16.81 -6.80 -7.56
N CYS A 40 -16.15 -5.79 -8.10
CA CYS A 40 -16.24 -4.46 -7.51
C CYS A 40 -17.65 -3.91 -7.81
N LEU A 41 -18.54 -4.04 -6.85
CA LEU A 41 -19.87 -3.45 -6.93
C LEU A 41 -19.83 -2.09 -6.22
N VAL A 42 -19.99 -1.03 -7.00
CA VAL A 42 -20.14 0.33 -6.47
C VAL A 42 -21.63 0.69 -6.61
N GLU A 43 -22.30 0.86 -5.47
CA GLU A 43 -23.69 1.30 -5.44
C GLU A 43 -23.75 2.82 -5.31
N PHE A 44 -24.24 3.48 -6.34
CA PHE A 44 -24.54 4.90 -6.33
C PHE A 44 -25.98 5.13 -5.87
N GLY A 45 -26.20 6.20 -5.12
CA GLY A 45 -27.54 6.61 -4.67
C GLY A 45 -27.77 8.10 -4.82
N GLY A 46 -29.05 8.48 -4.98
CA GLY A 46 -29.41 9.90 -5.00
C GLY A 46 -28.79 10.71 -6.14
N VAL A 47 -28.11 11.81 -5.79
CA VAL A 47 -27.52 12.75 -6.75
C VAL A 47 -26.38 12.11 -7.56
N GLU A 48 -25.60 11.24 -6.93
CA GLU A 48 -24.48 10.57 -7.58
C GLU A 48 -24.97 9.63 -8.70
N MET A 49 -26.10 8.97 -8.50
CA MET A 49 -26.69 8.12 -9.53
C MET A 49 -27.13 8.92 -10.76
N ALA A 50 -27.71 10.09 -10.56
CA ALA A 50 -28.10 10.98 -11.66
C ALA A 50 -26.88 11.44 -12.48
N ASP A 51 -25.75 11.72 -11.83
CA ASP A 51 -24.50 12.08 -12.50
C ASP A 51 -23.96 10.91 -13.35
N VAL A 52 -23.99 9.69 -12.81
CA VAL A 52 -23.57 8.49 -13.54
C VAL A 52 -24.46 8.24 -14.76
N GLU A 53 -25.76 8.28 -14.58
CA GLU A 53 -26.75 8.11 -15.66
C GLU A 53 -26.55 9.17 -16.76
N HIS A 54 -26.29 10.40 -16.40
CA HIS A 54 -26.03 11.48 -17.36
C HIS A 54 -24.77 11.22 -18.19
N LEU A 55 -23.66 10.85 -17.54
CA LEU A 55 -22.40 10.53 -18.23
C LEU A 55 -22.55 9.33 -19.17
N VAL A 56 -23.27 8.30 -18.73
CA VAL A 56 -23.52 7.12 -19.57
C VAL A 56 -24.36 7.47 -20.79
N ARG A 57 -25.38 8.31 -20.62
CA ARG A 57 -26.19 8.78 -21.74
C ARG A 57 -25.34 9.54 -22.75
N LEU A 58 -24.47 10.45 -22.30
CA LEU A 58 -23.55 11.19 -23.18
C LEU A 58 -22.63 10.22 -23.95
N MET A 59 -22.06 9.22 -23.28
CA MET A 59 -21.24 8.19 -23.96
C MET A 59 -22.03 7.40 -25.01
N THR A 60 -23.29 7.06 -24.73
CA THR A 60 -24.16 6.35 -25.67
C THR A 60 -24.48 7.21 -26.87
N GLU A 61 -24.82 8.50 -26.67
CA GLU A 61 -25.13 9.44 -27.74
C GLU A 61 -23.92 9.64 -28.67
N GLU A 62 -22.69 9.75 -28.14
CA GLU A 62 -21.46 9.84 -28.94
C GLU A 62 -21.22 8.55 -29.74
N TYR A 63 -21.43 7.40 -29.10
CA TYR A 63 -21.25 6.11 -29.76
C TYR A 63 -22.25 5.89 -30.90
N ASP A 64 -23.48 6.32 -30.75
CA ASP A 64 -24.53 6.16 -31.77
C ASP A 64 -24.30 7.11 -32.96
N LYS A 65 -23.86 8.35 -32.74
CA LYS A 65 -23.60 9.33 -33.78
C LYS A 65 -22.32 9.05 -34.57
N LYS A 66 -21.30 8.51 -33.91
CA LYS A 66 -19.97 8.21 -34.50
C LYS A 66 -19.36 9.36 -35.28
N GLU A 67 -19.55 10.60 -34.78
CA GLU A 67 -18.89 11.76 -35.35
C GLU A 67 -17.35 11.70 -35.20
N PRO A 68 -16.57 12.47 -35.95
CA PRO A 68 -15.12 12.48 -35.77
C PRO A 68 -14.72 12.66 -34.32
N GLU A 69 -13.70 11.90 -33.85
CA GLU A 69 -13.19 11.91 -32.46
C GLU A 69 -14.17 11.36 -31.39
N TYR A 70 -15.29 10.73 -31.75
CA TYR A 70 -16.26 10.17 -30.80
C TYR A 70 -15.62 9.24 -29.77
N ASP A 71 -14.66 8.44 -30.17
CA ASP A 71 -13.94 7.52 -29.29
C ASP A 71 -13.05 8.27 -28.27
N SER A 72 -12.48 9.41 -28.65
CA SER A 72 -11.72 10.29 -27.77
C SER A 72 -12.63 10.95 -26.75
N ILE A 73 -13.81 11.42 -27.17
CA ILE A 73 -14.81 12.03 -26.27
C ILE A 73 -15.34 11.00 -25.28
N ILE A 74 -15.67 9.77 -25.72
CA ILE A 74 -16.10 8.70 -24.83
C ILE A 74 -15.01 8.41 -23.77
N CYS A 75 -13.73 8.38 -24.16
CA CYS A 75 -12.64 8.19 -23.22
C CYS A 75 -12.57 9.28 -22.14
N LEU A 76 -12.82 10.54 -22.50
CA LEU A 76 -12.86 11.64 -21.54
C LEU A 76 -14.04 11.47 -20.56
N TYR A 77 -15.22 11.08 -21.03
CA TYR A 77 -16.35 10.79 -20.17
C TYR A 77 -16.07 9.62 -19.22
N VAL A 78 -15.40 8.56 -19.68
CA VAL A 78 -14.97 7.45 -18.82
C VAL A 78 -13.99 7.95 -17.75
N GLN A 79 -13.04 8.83 -18.09
CA GLN A 79 -12.12 9.42 -17.11
C GLN A 79 -12.85 10.25 -16.06
N VAL A 80 -13.84 11.05 -16.46
CA VAL A 80 -14.68 11.82 -15.54
C VAL A 80 -15.47 10.88 -14.62
N LEU A 81 -16.08 9.82 -15.17
CA LEU A 81 -16.82 8.82 -14.40
C LEU A 81 -15.93 8.17 -13.34
N ILE A 82 -14.73 7.73 -13.74
CA ILE A 82 -13.74 7.14 -12.83
C ILE A 82 -13.36 8.13 -11.72
N SER A 83 -13.06 9.37 -12.07
CA SER A 83 -12.66 10.38 -11.09
C SER A 83 -13.79 10.72 -10.09
N LYS A 84 -15.04 10.76 -10.57
CA LYS A 84 -16.22 10.94 -9.70
C LYS A 84 -16.42 9.72 -8.78
N THR A 85 -16.27 8.50 -9.30
CA THR A 85 -16.38 7.26 -8.52
C THR A 85 -15.33 7.22 -7.41
N ILE A 86 -14.07 7.54 -7.72
CA ILE A 86 -12.98 7.61 -6.73
C ILE A 86 -13.33 8.63 -5.65
N ARG A 87 -13.73 9.84 -6.03
CA ARG A 87 -14.11 10.90 -5.09
C ARG A 87 -15.26 10.48 -4.18
N TRP A 88 -16.26 9.82 -4.73
CA TRP A 88 -17.41 9.33 -3.98
C TRP A 88 -17.04 8.23 -2.98
N ILE A 89 -16.22 7.26 -3.39
CA ILE A 89 -15.72 6.20 -2.50
C ILE A 89 -14.83 6.81 -1.40
N GLU A 90 -13.94 7.72 -1.77
CA GLU A 90 -13.09 8.44 -0.82
C GLU A 90 -13.92 9.28 0.17
N GLY A 91 -15.06 9.81 -0.22
CA GLY A 91 -15.97 10.58 0.65
C GLY A 91 -16.72 9.72 1.66
N LYS A 92 -16.99 8.46 1.37
CA LYS A 92 -17.79 7.56 2.23
C LYS A 92 -17.02 6.75 3.27
N GLY A 93 -15.68 6.69 3.21
CA GLY A 93 -14.94 5.77 4.10
C GLY A 93 -13.44 6.02 4.20
N LYS A 94 -12.99 7.25 4.18
CA LYS A 94 -11.56 7.61 4.08
C LYS A 94 -10.67 7.16 5.24
N GLY A 95 -11.21 6.94 6.45
CA GLY A 95 -10.43 6.55 7.62
C GLY A 95 -10.30 5.03 7.75
N GLU A 96 -11.41 4.35 7.91
CA GLU A 96 -11.44 2.96 8.39
C GLU A 96 -10.78 1.93 7.44
N LYS A 97 -10.94 2.10 6.13
CA LYS A 97 -10.39 1.12 5.15
C LYS A 97 -8.88 1.22 4.98
N LEU A 98 -8.34 2.45 4.95
CA LEU A 98 -6.90 2.67 4.86
C LEU A 98 -6.22 2.19 6.13
N ASP A 99 -6.82 2.46 7.29
CA ASP A 99 -6.30 2.03 8.60
C ASP A 99 -6.18 0.51 8.67
N LEU A 100 -7.17 -0.25 8.20
CA LEU A 100 -7.13 -1.72 8.17
C LEU A 100 -5.99 -2.24 7.29
N VAL A 101 -5.76 -1.67 6.10
CA VAL A 101 -4.62 -2.06 5.24
C VAL A 101 -3.30 -1.73 5.91
N MET A 102 -3.19 -0.58 6.55
CA MET A 102 -1.97 -0.16 7.24
C MET A 102 -1.70 -1.00 8.49
N GLU A 103 -2.73 -1.40 9.23
CA GLU A 103 -2.61 -2.37 10.32
C GLU A 103 -2.14 -3.75 9.82
N ASP A 104 -2.65 -4.21 8.69
CA ASP A 104 -2.19 -5.46 8.07
C ASP A 104 -0.72 -5.40 7.68
N ILE A 105 -0.27 -4.27 7.14
CA ILE A 105 1.15 -4.05 6.81
C ILE A 105 2.00 -4.11 8.09
N LEU A 106 1.58 -3.48 9.18
CA LEU A 106 2.30 -3.55 10.44
C LEU A 106 2.33 -4.97 11.00
N ARG A 107 1.20 -5.69 10.94
CA ARG A 107 1.16 -7.11 11.34
C ARG A 107 2.12 -7.95 10.50
N PHE A 108 2.15 -7.76 9.19
CA PHE A 108 3.06 -8.44 8.28
C PHE A 108 4.53 -8.11 8.60
N VAL A 109 4.87 -6.84 8.78
CA VAL A 109 6.22 -6.44 9.19
C VAL A 109 6.59 -7.08 10.53
N ASN A 110 5.67 -7.12 11.49
CA ASN A 110 5.91 -7.71 12.81
C ASN A 110 6.11 -9.24 12.77
N SER A 111 5.47 -9.95 11.82
CA SER A 111 5.67 -11.40 11.67
C SER A 111 6.91 -11.75 10.85
N GLU A 112 7.17 -11.01 9.77
CA GLU A 112 8.14 -11.39 8.74
C GLU A 112 9.42 -10.55 8.74
N TYR A 113 9.64 -9.64 9.71
CA TYR A 113 10.81 -8.73 9.73
C TYR A 113 12.17 -9.44 9.63
N LYS A 114 12.28 -10.70 10.04
CA LYS A 114 13.50 -11.50 9.96
C LYS A 114 13.86 -11.84 8.51
N GLU A 115 12.86 -12.03 7.69
CA GLU A 115 13.00 -12.46 6.30
C GLU A 115 13.38 -11.30 5.38
N LYS A 116 13.82 -11.64 4.17
CA LYS A 116 14.06 -10.65 3.12
C LYS A 116 12.74 -10.24 2.49
N ILE A 117 12.01 -9.36 3.16
CA ILE A 117 10.75 -8.82 2.64
C ILE A 117 10.99 -7.55 1.83
N SER A 118 10.32 -7.41 0.70
CA SER A 118 10.38 -6.21 -0.12
C SER A 118 9.01 -5.55 -0.26
N LEU A 119 9.02 -4.25 -0.51
CA LEU A 119 7.79 -3.51 -0.81
C LEU A 119 7.08 -4.06 -2.05
N ALA A 120 7.86 -4.52 -3.04
CA ALA A 120 7.30 -5.07 -4.29
C ALA A 120 6.49 -6.34 -4.03
N ASP A 121 7.00 -7.25 -3.18
CA ASP A 121 6.31 -8.50 -2.84
C ASP A 121 4.98 -8.21 -2.13
N ILE A 122 4.99 -7.24 -1.22
CA ILE A 122 3.78 -6.83 -0.52
C ILE A 122 2.83 -6.09 -1.46
N ALA A 123 3.32 -5.17 -2.27
CA ALA A 123 2.50 -4.50 -3.26
C ALA A 123 1.81 -5.50 -4.19
N GLN A 124 2.54 -6.53 -4.64
CA GLN A 124 1.98 -7.62 -5.43
C GLN A 124 0.92 -8.42 -4.66
N LYS A 125 1.18 -8.77 -3.41
CA LYS A 125 0.22 -9.49 -2.55
C LYS A 125 -1.10 -8.73 -2.38
N TYR A 126 -1.02 -7.39 -2.29
CA TYR A 126 -2.18 -6.52 -2.19
C TYR A 126 -2.57 -5.90 -3.54
N PHE A 127 -2.00 -6.37 -4.66
CA PHE A 127 -2.22 -5.90 -6.03
C PHE A 127 -2.06 -4.39 -6.23
N TYR A 128 -1.27 -3.73 -5.41
CA TYR A 128 -0.94 -2.33 -5.59
C TYR A 128 0.21 -2.15 -6.57
N ASN A 129 0.17 -1.04 -7.30
CA ASN A 129 1.38 -0.57 -7.97
C ASN A 129 2.45 -0.23 -6.91
N PRO A 130 3.68 -0.78 -7.00
CA PRO A 130 4.72 -0.56 -5.98
C PRO A 130 5.04 0.92 -5.71
N SER A 131 5.06 1.76 -6.75
CA SER A 131 5.34 3.19 -6.62
C SER A 131 4.24 3.94 -5.87
N TYR A 132 2.98 3.62 -6.16
CA TYR A 132 1.83 4.17 -5.43
C TYR A 132 1.84 3.69 -3.97
N PHE A 133 2.04 2.40 -3.75
CA PHE A 133 2.04 1.80 -2.42
C PHE A 133 3.15 2.35 -1.52
N SER A 134 4.34 2.62 -2.11
CA SER A 134 5.44 3.29 -1.42
C SER A 134 5.04 4.69 -0.93
N ARG A 135 4.38 5.48 -1.78
CA ARG A 135 3.88 6.82 -1.40
C ARG A 135 2.80 6.74 -0.33
N LEU A 136 1.88 5.79 -0.45
CA LEU A 136 0.80 5.58 0.50
C LEU A 136 1.34 5.25 1.90
N ILE A 137 2.27 4.29 2.00
CA ILE A 137 2.93 3.92 3.25
C ILE A 137 3.69 5.12 3.85
N LYS A 138 4.45 5.84 3.02
CA LYS A 138 5.20 7.00 3.47
C LYS A 138 4.30 8.14 3.97
N ASN A 139 3.17 8.37 3.30
CA ASN A 139 2.20 9.39 3.71
C ASN A 139 1.51 9.01 5.02
N TYR A 140 1.21 7.72 5.23
CA TYR A 140 0.51 7.26 6.42
C TYR A 140 1.42 7.17 7.64
N PHE A 141 2.58 6.53 7.51
CA PHE A 141 3.51 6.29 8.62
C PHE A 141 4.59 7.38 8.78
N GLY A 142 4.71 8.30 7.84
CA GLY A 142 5.83 9.26 7.79
C GLY A 142 7.19 8.62 7.46
N LYS A 143 7.22 7.31 7.17
CA LYS A 143 8.43 6.49 6.98
C LYS A 143 8.26 5.58 5.77
N SER A 144 9.39 5.21 5.13
CA SER A 144 9.36 4.20 4.07
C SER A 144 9.09 2.80 4.64
N PHE A 145 8.65 1.87 3.80
CA PHE A 145 8.50 0.46 4.18
C PHE A 145 9.80 -0.15 4.72
N SER A 146 10.93 0.15 4.06
CA SER A 146 12.25 -0.30 4.52
C SER A 146 12.64 0.26 5.89
N ASP A 147 12.19 1.48 6.21
CA ASP A 147 12.40 2.06 7.54
C ASP A 147 11.54 1.36 8.59
N LEU A 148 10.29 0.99 8.28
CA LEU A 148 9.43 0.22 9.19
C LEU A 148 10.07 -1.13 9.54
N VAL A 149 10.56 -1.86 8.52
CA VAL A 149 11.25 -3.15 8.74
C VAL A 149 12.52 -2.97 9.56
N ARG A 150 13.33 -1.96 9.21
CA ARG A 150 14.56 -1.63 9.94
C ARG A 150 14.26 -1.31 11.41
N ASP A 151 13.29 -0.46 11.66
CA ASP A 151 12.93 -0.02 13.01
C ASP A 151 12.48 -1.23 13.84
N ARG A 152 11.67 -2.14 13.27
CA ARG A 152 11.25 -3.37 13.93
C ARG A 152 12.41 -4.31 14.27
N ARG A 153 13.37 -4.47 13.33
CA ARG A 153 14.57 -5.27 13.57
C ARG A 153 15.41 -4.70 14.72
N ILE A 154 15.60 -3.41 14.73
CA ILE A 154 16.40 -2.74 15.75
C ILE A 154 15.69 -2.75 17.11
N GLU A 155 14.38 -2.55 17.16
CA GLU A 155 13.59 -2.69 18.38
C GLU A 155 13.75 -4.11 18.98
N ARG A 156 13.60 -5.14 18.16
CA ARG A 156 13.80 -6.52 18.63
C ARG A 156 15.24 -6.80 19.08
N ALA A 157 16.22 -6.20 18.40
CA ALA A 157 17.61 -6.31 18.82
C ALA A 157 17.85 -5.70 20.20
N THR A 158 17.24 -4.55 20.52
CA THR A 158 17.39 -3.95 21.85
C THR A 158 16.83 -4.84 22.97
N GLU A 159 15.69 -5.50 22.72
CA GLU A 159 15.13 -6.46 23.66
C GLU A 159 16.11 -7.63 23.90
N LEU A 160 16.63 -8.23 22.82
CA LEU A 160 17.58 -9.36 22.93
C LEU A 160 18.89 -8.96 23.60
N LEU A 161 19.39 -7.76 23.34
CA LEU A 161 20.58 -7.23 23.96
C LEU A 161 20.49 -7.16 25.49
N VAL A 162 19.31 -6.82 26.00
CA VAL A 162 19.08 -6.64 27.45
C VAL A 162 18.68 -7.94 28.13
N THR A 163 17.91 -8.80 27.44
CA THR A 163 17.28 -9.99 28.04
C THR A 163 18.05 -11.28 27.85
N THR A 164 19.07 -11.33 26.97
CA THR A 164 19.77 -12.56 26.62
C THR A 164 21.29 -12.41 26.66
N ASP A 165 22.00 -13.57 26.69
CA ASP A 165 23.46 -13.65 26.59
C ASP A 165 23.94 -13.94 25.14
N LEU A 166 23.06 -13.85 24.15
CA LEU A 166 23.40 -14.10 22.76
C LEU A 166 24.56 -13.20 22.29
N SER A 167 25.42 -13.73 21.47
CA SER A 167 26.49 -12.98 20.80
C SER A 167 25.92 -11.90 19.88
N MET A 168 26.71 -10.94 19.48
CA MET A 168 26.28 -9.89 18.55
C MET A 168 25.93 -10.46 17.18
N GLU A 169 26.64 -11.50 16.75
CA GLU A 169 26.38 -12.22 15.50
C GLU A 169 25.03 -12.97 15.55
N GLU A 170 24.75 -13.66 16.65
CA GLU A 170 23.47 -14.36 16.84
C GLU A 170 22.30 -13.39 16.88
N ILE A 171 22.46 -12.24 17.53
CA ILE A 171 21.42 -11.20 17.56
C ILE A 171 21.21 -10.62 16.15
N ALA A 172 22.30 -10.23 15.46
CA ALA A 172 22.22 -9.66 14.11
C ALA A 172 21.47 -10.62 13.16
N THR A 173 21.87 -11.89 13.13
CA THR A 173 21.24 -12.92 12.31
C THR A 173 19.79 -13.17 12.76
N GLY A 174 19.56 -13.27 14.05
CA GLY A 174 18.24 -13.54 14.63
C GLY A 174 17.20 -12.44 14.39
N VAL A 175 17.64 -11.21 14.09
CA VAL A 175 16.76 -10.11 13.71
C VAL A 175 16.74 -9.80 12.21
N GLY A 176 17.39 -10.65 11.38
CA GLY A 176 17.30 -10.59 9.92
C GLY A 176 18.37 -9.76 9.22
N TYR A 177 19.52 -9.51 9.86
CA TYR A 177 20.70 -8.95 9.18
C TYR A 177 21.61 -10.09 8.71
N ALA A 178 21.94 -10.08 7.41
CA ALA A 178 22.87 -11.06 6.85
C ALA A 178 24.34 -10.78 7.26
N ASP A 179 24.68 -9.56 7.63
CA ASP A 179 26.01 -9.09 8.01
C ASP A 179 25.96 -8.29 9.31
N CYS A 180 26.76 -8.72 10.26
CA CYS A 180 26.93 -8.05 11.56
C CYS A 180 27.43 -6.59 11.41
N LYS A 181 28.24 -6.28 10.39
CA LYS A 181 28.71 -4.91 10.13
C LYS A 181 27.55 -3.98 9.79
N GLN A 182 26.61 -4.46 8.95
CA GLN A 182 25.41 -3.70 8.63
C GLN A 182 24.54 -3.47 9.88
N PHE A 183 24.37 -4.48 10.71
CA PHE A 183 23.66 -4.36 11.99
C PHE A 183 24.29 -3.27 12.88
N TYR A 184 25.62 -3.29 13.09
CA TYR A 184 26.33 -2.29 13.89
C TYR A 184 26.13 -0.88 13.34
N LYS A 185 26.24 -0.71 12.02
CA LYS A 185 26.05 0.59 11.36
C LYS A 185 24.66 1.15 11.62
N VAL A 186 23.62 0.35 11.37
CA VAL A 186 22.23 0.76 11.53
C VAL A 186 21.91 1.03 13.00
N PHE A 187 22.35 0.16 13.91
CA PHE A 187 22.12 0.33 15.34
C PHE A 187 22.77 1.62 15.86
N LYS A 188 24.01 1.89 15.44
CA LYS A 188 24.71 3.13 15.83
C LYS A 188 24.02 4.38 15.28
N GLN A 189 23.45 4.31 14.07
CA GLN A 189 22.67 5.42 13.51
C GLN A 189 21.38 5.69 14.30
N THR A 190 20.76 4.65 14.84
CA THR A 190 19.49 4.77 15.58
C THR A 190 19.71 5.21 17.05
N TYR A 191 20.70 4.63 17.73
CA TYR A 191 20.91 4.83 19.16
C TYR A 191 22.16 5.66 19.52
N ASN A 192 22.92 6.15 18.55
CA ASN A 192 24.16 6.90 18.73
C ASN A 192 25.23 6.15 19.55
N CYS A 193 25.10 4.84 19.73
CA CYS A 193 26.06 3.97 20.40
C CYS A 193 26.10 2.59 19.74
N THR A 194 27.16 1.80 20.03
CA THR A 194 27.24 0.43 19.52
C THR A 194 26.32 -0.50 20.31
N PRO A 195 25.89 -1.64 19.72
CA PRO A 195 25.08 -2.66 20.43
C PRO A 195 25.74 -3.12 21.74
N SER A 196 27.07 -3.30 21.75
CA SER A 196 27.80 -3.73 22.94
C SER A 196 27.74 -2.69 24.06
N VAL A 197 27.88 -1.40 23.73
CA VAL A 197 27.74 -0.30 24.68
C VAL A 197 26.31 -0.19 25.18
N TYR A 198 25.32 -0.39 24.28
CA TYR A 198 23.91 -0.40 24.67
C TYR A 198 23.61 -1.51 25.68
N ARG A 199 24.10 -2.74 25.43
CA ARG A 199 23.99 -3.89 26.35
C ARG A 199 24.56 -3.56 27.71
N SER A 200 25.80 -3.06 27.78
CA SER A 200 26.48 -2.77 29.06
C SER A 200 25.77 -1.71 29.89
N LYS A 201 25.10 -0.75 29.24
CA LYS A 201 24.37 0.34 29.92
C LYS A 201 22.98 -0.04 30.40
N ASN A 202 22.29 -0.93 29.67
CA ASN A 202 20.84 -1.16 29.90
C ASN A 202 20.56 -2.56 30.46
N ARG A 203 21.55 -3.42 30.59
CA ARG A 203 21.37 -4.74 31.20
C ARG A 203 21.26 -4.57 32.74
N PRO A 204 20.21 -5.09 33.39
CA PRO A 204 20.13 -5.06 34.84
C PRO A 204 21.32 -5.82 35.43
N THR A 205 22.08 -5.16 36.29
CA THR A 205 23.15 -5.80 37.05
C THR A 205 22.48 -6.70 38.07
N ASN A 206 22.48 -8.02 37.85
CA ASN A 206 22.13 -8.97 38.88
C ASN A 206 23.17 -8.78 40.00
N LYS A 207 22.75 -8.12 41.08
CA LYS A 207 23.45 -8.13 42.37
C LYS A 207 23.00 -9.38 43.13
#